data_cdb2faac09255baa0444ab5fce4e267f
#
_entry.id   cdb2faac09255baa0444ab5fce4e267f
#
_cell.length_a   1.000
_cell.length_b   1.000
_cell.length_c   1.000
_cell.angle_alpha   90.00
_cell.angle_beta   90.00
_cell.angle_gamma   90.00
#
_symmetry.space_group_name_H-M   'P 1'
#
loop_
_entity.id
_entity.type
_entity.pdbx_description
1 polymer ?
#
loop_
_entity_poly.entity_id
_entity_poly.type
_entity_poly.pdbx_seq_one_letter_code
_entity_poly.pdbx_strand_id
1 'polypeptide(L)'
;MFHIVLFHPEIPHNTGAAGRLAVATDARLHLIKPLGFSLDEKHVRRTGLDYWKHVDLQLWDSLEELEAAAEPGARFWYLSTKATNSIWEPTLPLRDGDYFVFGPESKGLPDRWLAAHPETALRIPMPGERARSLNLSTSIAIMLYEGLRRTLPEGQL
;
A
#
# COMPACT_ATOMS: atom_id res chain seq x y z
N MET A 1 -1.59 -1.16 13.96
CA MET A 1 -1.38 -0.11 12.93
C MET A 1 -0.78 -0.73 11.70
N PHE A 2 -1.47 -0.65 10.57
CA PHE A 2 -0.93 -1.07 9.28
C PHE A 2 -0.04 0.01 8.66
N HIS A 3 0.82 -0.40 7.74
CA HIS A 3 1.70 0.49 7.00
C HIS A 3 1.38 0.39 5.50
N ILE A 4 1.09 1.53 4.89
CA ILE A 4 0.90 1.67 3.44
C ILE A 4 2.23 2.13 2.86
N VAL A 5 2.78 1.39 1.89
CA VAL A 5 4.06 1.74 1.25
C VAL A 5 3.84 1.93 -0.24
N LEU A 6 4.10 3.13 -0.73
CA LEU A 6 4.02 3.45 -2.15
C LEU A 6 5.43 3.53 -2.74
N PHE A 7 5.75 2.59 -3.62
CA PHE A 7 7.04 2.51 -4.30
C PHE A 7 7.01 3.34 -5.57
N HIS A 8 7.78 4.43 -5.60
CA HIS A 8 7.89 5.38 -6.71
C HIS A 8 6.51 5.85 -7.23
N PRO A 9 5.61 6.37 -6.39
CA PRO A 9 4.29 6.81 -6.84
C PRO A 9 4.41 7.94 -7.87
N GLU A 10 3.57 7.91 -8.89
CA GLU A 10 3.65 8.79 -10.05
C GLU A 10 2.52 9.83 -10.06
N ILE A 11 1.34 9.48 -9.55
CA ILE A 11 0.13 10.29 -9.67
C ILE A 11 -0.21 10.92 -8.32
N PRO A 12 -0.22 12.26 -8.22
CA PRO A 12 -0.44 12.96 -6.93
C PRO A 12 -1.81 12.66 -6.31
N HIS A 13 -2.86 12.50 -7.11
CA HIS A 13 -4.19 12.16 -6.60
C HIS A 13 -4.22 10.83 -5.85
N ASN A 14 -3.49 9.81 -6.33
CA ASN A 14 -3.44 8.51 -5.67
C ASN A 14 -2.74 8.61 -4.30
N THR A 15 -1.67 9.38 -4.22
CA THR A 15 -0.98 9.62 -2.94
C THR A 15 -1.85 10.41 -1.96
N GLY A 16 -2.57 11.42 -2.43
CA GLY A 16 -3.54 12.16 -1.61
C GLY A 16 -4.65 11.26 -1.07
N ALA A 17 -5.21 10.40 -1.90
CA ALA A 17 -6.22 9.42 -1.50
C ALA A 17 -5.66 8.40 -0.50
N ALA A 18 -4.42 7.95 -0.68
CA ALA A 18 -3.74 7.08 0.28
C ALA A 18 -3.58 7.74 1.65
N GLY A 19 -3.25 9.02 1.68
CA GLY A 19 -3.19 9.81 2.91
C GLY A 19 -4.52 9.88 3.65
N ARG A 20 -5.61 10.08 2.92
CA ARG A 20 -6.97 10.06 3.50
C ARG A 20 -7.32 8.68 4.08
N LEU A 21 -7.00 7.61 3.37
CA LEU A 21 -7.19 6.25 3.86
C LEU A 21 -6.35 5.99 5.11
N ALA A 22 -5.11 6.45 5.12
CA ALA A 22 -4.21 6.30 6.27
C ALA A 22 -4.79 6.96 7.53
N VAL A 23 -5.30 8.18 7.41
CA VAL A 23 -5.96 8.88 8.54
C VAL A 23 -7.23 8.15 8.97
N ALA A 24 -8.06 7.72 8.02
CA ALA A 24 -9.32 7.03 8.33
C ALA A 24 -9.14 5.68 9.04
N THR A 25 -7.98 5.06 8.90
CA THR A 25 -7.70 3.71 9.39
C THR A 25 -6.58 3.64 10.43
N ASP A 26 -6.08 4.80 10.85
CA ASP A 26 -4.92 4.91 11.75
C ASP A 26 -3.70 4.14 11.22
N ALA A 27 -3.46 4.22 9.92
CA ALA A 27 -2.31 3.63 9.26
C ALA A 27 -1.21 4.67 9.02
N ARG A 28 0.02 4.20 8.89
CA ARG A 28 1.15 5.04 8.49
C ARG A 28 1.37 4.96 6.98
N LEU A 29 1.66 6.11 6.37
CA LEU A 29 1.96 6.20 4.93
C LEU A 29 3.46 6.37 4.72
N HIS A 30 4.06 5.47 3.95
CA HIS A 30 5.45 5.52 3.53
C HIS A 30 5.53 5.77 2.03
N LEU A 31 6.35 6.73 1.62
CA LEU A 31 6.64 6.98 0.21
C LEU A 31 8.11 6.70 -0.07
N ILE A 32 8.37 5.88 -1.06
CA ILE A 32 9.73 5.56 -1.51
C ILE A 32 10.05 6.44 -2.72
N LYS A 33 11.05 7.30 -2.55
CA LYS A 33 11.53 8.18 -3.63
C LYS A 33 12.27 7.39 -4.74
N PRO A 34 12.32 7.88 -5.97
CA PRO A 34 11.80 9.16 -6.41
C PRO A 34 10.27 9.16 -6.56
N LEU A 35 9.67 10.35 -6.32
CA LEU A 35 8.26 10.60 -6.58
C LEU A 35 8.10 11.25 -7.94
N GLY A 36 7.04 10.91 -8.66
CA GLY A 36 6.70 11.53 -9.95
C GLY A 36 6.07 12.92 -9.83
N PHE A 37 6.02 13.48 -8.62
CA PHE A 37 5.41 14.79 -8.31
C PHE A 37 6.04 15.38 -7.05
N SER A 38 5.75 16.66 -6.77
CA SER A 38 6.12 17.30 -5.50
C SER A 38 5.05 17.07 -4.43
N LEU A 39 5.44 16.86 -3.18
CA LEU A 39 4.51 16.79 -2.04
C LEU A 39 3.79 18.12 -1.78
N ASP A 40 4.37 19.25 -2.22
CA ASP A 40 3.71 20.55 -2.21
C ASP A 40 2.73 20.74 -3.37
N GLU A 41 2.64 19.73 -4.24
CA GLU A 41 1.77 19.77 -5.38
C GLU A 41 0.31 19.87 -4.94
N LYS A 42 -0.39 20.81 -5.57
CA LYS A 42 -1.77 21.17 -5.25
C LYS A 42 -2.73 20.00 -5.26
N HIS A 43 -2.51 19.02 -6.16
CA HIS A 43 -3.39 17.86 -6.29
C HIS A 43 -3.27 16.89 -5.11
N VAL A 44 -2.09 16.73 -4.52
CA VAL A 44 -1.90 15.94 -3.29
C VAL A 44 -2.72 16.54 -2.16
N ARG A 45 -2.56 17.84 -1.92
CA ARG A 45 -3.25 18.55 -0.85
C ARG A 45 -4.76 18.57 -1.05
N ARG A 46 -5.23 18.80 -2.29
CA ARG A 46 -6.65 18.84 -2.62
C ARG A 46 -7.32 17.48 -2.43
N THR A 47 -6.68 16.39 -2.88
CA THR A 47 -7.21 15.03 -2.73
C THR A 47 -7.18 14.57 -1.29
N GLY A 48 -6.12 14.90 -0.55
CA GLY A 48 -6.02 14.68 0.88
C GLY A 48 -6.93 15.57 1.71
N LEU A 49 -7.44 16.68 1.13
CA LEU A 49 -8.28 17.67 1.81
C LEU A 49 -7.65 18.14 3.13
N ASP A 50 -8.48 18.35 4.16
CA ASP A 50 -8.02 18.72 5.50
C ASP A 50 -7.30 17.58 6.24
N TYR A 51 -7.39 16.34 5.73
CA TYR A 51 -6.78 15.19 6.35
C TYR A 51 -5.26 15.14 6.18
N TRP A 52 -4.71 15.78 5.14
CA TRP A 52 -3.28 15.69 4.82
C TRP A 52 -2.37 16.09 5.98
N LYS A 53 -2.74 17.11 6.73
CA LYS A 53 -1.99 17.58 7.92
C LYS A 53 -1.94 16.54 9.06
N HIS A 54 -2.82 15.55 9.04
CA HIS A 54 -2.89 14.48 10.04
C HIS A 54 -2.24 13.19 9.60
N VAL A 55 -1.74 13.12 8.36
CA VAL A 55 -1.09 11.92 7.84
C VAL A 55 0.24 11.71 8.54
N ASP A 56 0.41 10.52 9.14
CA ASP A 56 1.73 10.07 9.61
C ASP A 56 2.53 9.64 8.40
N LEU A 57 3.31 10.57 7.85
CA LEU A 57 4.05 10.42 6.59
C LEU A 57 5.52 10.21 6.84
N GLN A 58 6.07 9.16 6.20
CA GLN A 58 7.50 8.87 6.21
C GLN A 58 8.02 8.81 4.77
N LEU A 59 9.17 9.45 4.50
CA LEU A 59 9.85 9.45 3.22
C LEU A 59 11.12 8.61 3.31
N TRP A 60 11.38 7.81 2.27
CA TRP A 60 12.52 6.91 2.20
C TRP A 60 13.23 7.04 0.86
N ASP A 61 14.54 6.90 0.85
CA ASP A 61 15.34 6.92 -0.39
C ASP A 61 15.26 5.58 -1.14
N SER A 62 14.99 4.49 -0.44
CA SER A 62 14.82 3.16 -1.03
C SER A 62 13.92 2.27 -0.18
N LEU A 63 13.36 1.23 -0.79
CA LEU A 63 12.58 0.22 -0.08
C LEU A 63 13.46 -0.58 0.88
N GLU A 64 14.71 -0.85 0.48
CA GLU A 64 15.71 -1.51 1.32
C GLU A 64 15.98 -0.73 2.60
N GLU A 65 16.02 0.59 2.52
CA GLU A 65 16.19 1.46 3.70
C GLU A 65 15.00 1.34 4.65
N LEU A 66 13.77 1.33 4.12
CA LEU A 66 12.58 1.10 4.93
C LEU A 66 12.60 -0.28 5.59
N GLU A 67 12.93 -1.33 4.84
CA GLU A 67 12.98 -2.70 5.36
C GLU A 67 14.02 -2.82 6.49
N ALA A 68 15.18 -2.17 6.33
CA ALA A 68 16.22 -2.16 7.34
C ALA A 68 15.83 -1.38 8.61
N ALA A 69 15.02 -0.34 8.47
CA ALA A 69 14.56 0.49 9.58
C ALA A 69 13.32 -0.07 10.29
N ALA A 70 12.61 -1.02 9.67
CA ALA A 70 11.43 -1.62 10.25
C ALA A 70 11.78 -2.43 11.51
N GLU A 71 10.80 -2.57 12.40
CA GLU A 71 11.00 -3.35 13.63
C GLU A 71 11.32 -4.82 13.32
N PRO A 72 12.10 -5.49 14.19
CA PRO A 72 12.39 -6.92 14.04
C PRO A 72 11.08 -7.73 13.96
N GLY A 73 10.99 -8.59 12.95
CA GLY A 73 9.78 -9.38 12.68
C GLY A 73 8.71 -8.66 11.87
N ALA A 74 8.95 -7.44 11.40
CA ALA A 74 8.05 -6.75 10.47
C ALA A 74 7.86 -7.58 9.20
N ARG A 75 6.62 -7.62 8.71
CA ARG A 75 6.28 -8.39 7.51
C ARG A 75 5.83 -7.46 6.41
N PHE A 76 6.35 -7.71 5.21
CA PHE A 76 6.06 -6.95 4.01
C PHE A 76 5.29 -7.81 3.02
N TRP A 77 4.14 -7.33 2.58
CA TRP A 77 3.29 -7.95 1.56
C TRP A 77 3.34 -7.10 0.30
N TYR A 78 3.65 -7.72 -0.83
CA TYR A 78 3.91 -7.01 -2.09
C TYR A 78 2.73 -7.21 -3.03
N LEU A 79 2.01 -6.13 -3.33
CA LEU A 79 0.81 -6.18 -4.17
C LEU A 79 1.18 -6.11 -5.65
N SER A 80 0.76 -7.10 -6.41
CA SER A 80 1.03 -7.17 -7.84
C SER A 80 -0.03 -8.01 -8.56
N THR A 81 -0.39 -7.59 -9.77
CA THR A 81 -1.27 -8.37 -10.65
C THR A 81 -0.61 -9.67 -11.12
N LYS A 82 0.72 -9.78 -11.00
CA LYS A 82 1.51 -10.96 -11.40
C LYS A 82 1.66 -12.00 -10.30
N ALA A 83 1.25 -11.69 -9.07
CA ALA A 83 1.33 -12.63 -7.96
C ALA A 83 0.34 -13.77 -8.13
N THR A 84 0.70 -14.94 -7.59
CA THR A 84 -0.15 -16.13 -7.64
C THR A 84 -1.06 -16.27 -6.42
N ASN A 85 -0.63 -15.74 -5.27
CA ASN A 85 -1.40 -15.81 -4.03
C ASN A 85 -2.46 -14.70 -4.01
N SER A 86 -3.68 -15.05 -3.64
CA SER A 86 -4.80 -14.11 -3.55
C SER A 86 -4.90 -13.52 -2.15
N ILE A 87 -5.32 -12.25 -2.07
CA ILE A 87 -5.69 -11.64 -0.78
C ILE A 87 -6.91 -12.32 -0.13
N TRP A 88 -7.68 -13.08 -0.91
CA TRP A 88 -8.85 -13.83 -0.41
C TRP A 88 -8.50 -15.20 0.17
N GLU A 89 -7.24 -15.61 0.12
CA GLU A 89 -6.82 -16.88 0.72
C GLU A 89 -7.24 -16.91 2.20
N PRO A 90 -8.08 -17.86 2.62
CA PRO A 90 -8.59 -17.89 4.01
C PRO A 90 -7.49 -17.98 5.06
N THR A 91 -6.40 -18.65 4.72
CA THR A 91 -5.26 -18.89 5.63
C THR A 91 -4.21 -17.79 5.60
N LEU A 92 -4.43 -16.72 4.83
CA LEU A 92 -3.49 -15.60 4.74
C LEU A 92 -3.30 -14.97 6.13
N PRO A 93 -2.08 -15.03 6.70
CA PRO A 93 -1.85 -14.73 8.11
C PRO A 93 -1.56 -13.23 8.35
N LEU A 94 -2.43 -12.34 7.85
CA LEU A 94 -2.30 -10.90 8.09
C LEU A 94 -2.39 -10.59 9.58
N ARG A 95 -1.57 -9.65 10.03
CA ARG A 95 -1.58 -9.19 11.42
C ARG A 95 -1.34 -7.69 11.50
N ASP A 96 -1.73 -7.11 12.60
CA ASP A 96 -1.42 -5.71 12.90
C ASP A 96 0.09 -5.47 12.84
N GLY A 97 0.49 -4.34 12.26
CA GLY A 97 1.89 -4.01 12.02
C GLY A 97 2.42 -4.43 10.63
N ASP A 98 1.64 -5.14 9.83
CA ASP A 98 2.05 -5.52 8.48
C ASP A 98 2.18 -4.31 7.55
N TYR A 99 3.12 -4.41 6.62
CA TYR A 99 3.40 -3.45 5.57
C TYR A 99 2.82 -3.93 4.26
N PHE A 100 2.05 -3.07 3.58
CA PHE A 100 1.48 -3.36 2.26
C PHE A 100 2.18 -2.49 1.22
N VAL A 101 2.94 -3.11 0.34
CA VAL A 101 3.78 -2.43 -0.65
C VAL A 101 3.12 -2.45 -2.02
N PHE A 102 2.93 -1.25 -2.59
CA PHE A 102 2.31 -1.05 -3.90
C PHE A 102 3.31 -0.42 -4.85
N GLY A 103 3.34 -0.88 -6.09
CA GLY A 103 4.20 -0.34 -7.13
C GLY A 103 3.68 0.93 -7.77
N PRO A 104 4.51 1.57 -8.60
CA PRO A 104 4.11 2.74 -9.38
C PRO A 104 2.96 2.39 -10.34
N GLU A 105 2.12 3.37 -10.61
CA GLU A 105 0.86 3.19 -11.34
C GLU A 105 1.07 2.61 -12.75
N SER A 106 2.13 3.00 -13.45
CA SER A 106 2.39 2.58 -14.83
C SER A 106 3.06 1.22 -14.97
N LYS A 107 3.83 0.79 -13.97
CA LYS A 107 4.74 -0.38 -14.10
C LYS A 107 4.49 -1.49 -13.09
N GLY A 108 3.87 -1.19 -11.95
CA GLY A 108 3.84 -2.10 -10.82
C GLY A 108 5.21 -2.28 -10.16
N LEU A 109 5.30 -3.16 -9.19
CA LEU A 109 6.57 -3.47 -8.51
C LEU A 109 7.56 -4.15 -9.48
N PRO A 110 8.87 -3.86 -9.34
CA PRO A 110 9.89 -4.55 -10.12
C PRO A 110 9.83 -6.07 -9.95
N ASP A 111 10.03 -6.80 -11.04
CA ASP A 111 9.98 -8.27 -11.04
C ASP A 111 10.93 -8.90 -10.02
N ARG A 112 12.07 -8.25 -9.76
CA ARG A 112 13.04 -8.70 -8.76
C ARG A 112 12.46 -8.81 -7.35
N TRP A 113 11.56 -7.90 -6.95
CA TRP A 113 10.90 -7.94 -5.65
C TRP A 113 9.93 -9.12 -5.55
N LEU A 114 9.18 -9.35 -6.61
CA LEU A 114 8.24 -10.46 -6.67
C LEU A 114 8.96 -11.81 -6.69
N ALA A 115 10.06 -11.90 -7.44
CA ALA A 115 10.89 -13.11 -7.50
C ALA A 115 11.57 -13.42 -6.16
N ALA A 116 11.99 -12.37 -5.43
CA ALA A 116 12.60 -12.51 -4.10
C ALA A 116 11.59 -12.85 -3.00
N HIS A 117 10.30 -12.54 -3.20
CA HIS A 117 9.25 -12.69 -2.19
C HIS A 117 8.01 -13.43 -2.73
N PRO A 118 8.16 -14.65 -3.29
CA PRO A 118 7.03 -15.35 -3.91
C PRO A 118 5.91 -15.69 -2.92
N GLU A 119 6.24 -15.89 -1.64
CA GLU A 119 5.28 -16.27 -0.60
C GLU A 119 4.50 -15.07 -0.07
N THR A 120 5.06 -13.86 -0.18
CA THR A 120 4.45 -12.62 0.32
C THR A 120 3.99 -11.68 -0.78
N ALA A 121 4.08 -12.09 -2.03
CA ALA A 121 3.46 -11.40 -3.15
C ALA A 121 1.98 -11.78 -3.23
N LEU A 122 1.13 -10.78 -3.28
CA LEU A 122 -0.33 -10.94 -3.26
C LEU A 122 -0.98 -10.25 -4.45
N ARG A 123 -2.06 -10.83 -4.94
CA ARG A 123 -2.91 -10.21 -5.94
C ARG A 123 -4.30 -9.94 -5.40
N ILE A 124 -4.90 -8.87 -5.90
CA ILE A 124 -6.32 -8.60 -5.74
C ILE A 124 -7.05 -9.30 -6.88
N PRO A 125 -7.99 -10.21 -6.62
CA PRO A 125 -8.71 -10.90 -7.67
C PRO A 125 -9.45 -9.94 -8.60
N MET A 126 -9.30 -10.16 -9.91
CA MET A 126 -9.99 -9.43 -10.97
C MET A 126 -10.62 -10.43 -11.94
N PRO A 127 -11.90 -10.82 -11.74
CA PRO A 127 -12.55 -11.81 -12.60
C PRO A 127 -12.91 -11.27 -13.99
N GLY A 128 -12.87 -9.95 -14.18
CA GLY A 128 -13.12 -9.31 -15.48
C GLY A 128 -11.94 -9.46 -16.42
N GLU A 129 -12.23 -9.69 -17.72
CA GLU A 129 -11.19 -9.98 -18.72
C GLU A 129 -10.59 -8.74 -19.39
N ARG A 130 -11.23 -7.56 -19.25
CA ARG A 130 -10.88 -6.37 -20.02
C ARG A 130 -10.01 -5.35 -19.30
N ALA A 131 -9.82 -5.49 -18.00
CA ALA A 131 -8.93 -4.63 -17.21
C ALA A 131 -7.66 -5.37 -16.83
N ARG A 132 -6.51 -4.68 -16.85
CA ARG A 132 -5.22 -5.26 -16.49
C ARG A 132 -4.84 -5.02 -15.04
N SER A 133 -5.38 -3.93 -14.46
CA SER A 133 -5.09 -3.51 -13.09
C SER A 133 -6.22 -2.64 -12.58
N LEU A 134 -6.27 -2.50 -11.26
CA LEU A 134 -7.11 -1.52 -10.59
C LEU A 134 -6.35 -0.21 -10.40
N ASN A 135 -7.07 0.88 -10.25
CA ASN A 135 -6.49 2.15 -9.82
C ASN A 135 -5.74 1.94 -8.49
N LEU A 136 -4.59 2.60 -8.33
CA LEU A 136 -3.73 2.43 -7.16
C LEU A 136 -4.47 2.71 -5.85
N SER A 137 -5.18 3.84 -5.74
CA SER A 137 -5.90 4.17 -4.50
C SER A 137 -7.01 3.16 -4.18
N THR A 138 -7.64 2.60 -5.20
CA THR A 138 -8.62 1.52 -5.06
C THR A 138 -7.95 0.25 -4.52
N SER A 139 -6.82 -0.12 -5.07
CA SER A 139 -6.04 -1.28 -4.60
C SER A 139 -5.61 -1.13 -3.14
N ILE A 140 -5.18 0.07 -2.76
CA ILE A 140 -4.79 0.38 -1.38
C ILE A 140 -5.99 0.19 -0.45
N ALA A 141 -7.14 0.73 -0.81
CA ALA A 141 -8.36 0.62 0.00
C ALA A 141 -8.78 -0.85 0.19
N ILE A 142 -8.79 -1.63 -0.89
CA ILE A 142 -9.17 -3.05 -0.84
C ILE A 142 -8.23 -3.82 0.10
N MET A 143 -6.92 -3.69 -0.09
CA MET A 143 -5.95 -4.44 0.72
C MET A 143 -5.97 -4.02 2.18
N LEU A 144 -6.04 -2.72 2.44
CA LEU A 144 -6.06 -2.18 3.79
C LEU A 144 -7.30 -2.66 4.56
N TYR A 145 -8.47 -2.61 3.94
CA TYR A 145 -9.72 -3.06 4.56
C TYR A 145 -9.79 -4.59 4.70
N GLU A 146 -9.16 -5.34 3.81
CA GLU A 146 -9.00 -6.79 4.02
C GLU A 146 -8.15 -7.08 5.27
N GLY A 147 -7.05 -6.34 5.45
CA GLY A 147 -6.24 -6.42 6.66
C GLY A 147 -7.05 -6.08 7.91
N LEU A 148 -7.77 -4.98 7.91
CA LEU A 148 -8.63 -4.55 9.02
C LEU A 148 -9.70 -5.59 9.34
N ARG A 149 -10.41 -6.09 8.32
CA ARG A 149 -11.45 -7.11 8.50
C ARG A 149 -10.93 -8.37 9.20
N ARG A 150 -9.69 -8.75 8.95
CA ARG A 150 -9.07 -9.94 9.55
C ARG A 150 -8.51 -9.72 10.94
N THR A 151 -8.19 -8.49 11.31
CA THR A 151 -7.42 -8.20 12.53
C THR A 151 -8.18 -7.42 13.58
N LEU A 152 -9.23 -6.68 13.18
CA LEU A 152 -10.07 -5.98 14.16
C LEU A 152 -10.90 -6.98 14.96
N PRO A 153 -10.94 -6.85 16.30
CA PRO A 153 -11.80 -7.66 17.13
C PRO A 153 -13.29 -7.46 16.77
N GLU A 154 -14.07 -8.53 16.89
CA GLU A 154 -15.52 -8.44 16.74
C GLU A 154 -16.07 -7.38 17.70
N GLY A 155 -16.87 -6.46 17.18
CA GLY A 155 -17.52 -5.39 17.96
C GLY A 155 -16.82 -4.04 17.98
N GLN A 156 -15.71 -3.88 17.24
CA GLN A 156 -15.05 -2.57 17.03
C GLN A 156 -15.43 -1.89 15.70
N LEU A 157 -16.50 -2.32 15.08
CA LEU A 157 -17.00 -1.75 13.83
C LEU A 157 -18.08 -0.72 14.10
#